data_d3a3b5f89308ee9199db05022cf00415
#
_entry.id   d3a3b5f89308ee9199db05022cf00415
#
_cell.length_a   1.000
_cell.length_b   1.000
_cell.length_c   1.000
_cell.angle_alpha   90.00
_cell.angle_beta   90.00
_cell.angle_gamma   90.00
#
_symmetry.space_group_name_H-M   'P 1'
#
loop_
_entity.id
_entity.type
_entity.pdbx_description
1 polymer ?
#
loop_
_entity_poly.entity_id
_entity_poly.type
_entity_poly.pdbx_seq_one_letter_code
_entity_poly.pdbx_strand_id
1 'polypeptide(L)'
;MFTKTNMKQFIKNTIKKTIQKLTTLLSSTKVGRLVNEVIVNDVMNRVQEMEHNGLRMKFTVPNSLNRFRVESFSTKEPETLEWIDCFPDNAVLWDIGANVGLYSI
;
A
#
# COMPACT_ATOMS: atom_id res chain seq x y z
N MET A 1 17.11 21.34 24.13
CA MET A 1 16.55 22.16 23.05
C MET A 1 15.84 21.22 22.06
N PHE A 2 14.52 21.31 21.99
CA PHE A 2 13.79 20.45 21.04
C PHE A 2 13.96 21.00 19.61
N THR A 3 14.51 20.20 18.73
CA THR A 3 14.60 20.53 17.33
C THR A 3 13.20 20.51 16.70
N LYS A 4 12.94 21.29 15.62
CA LYS A 4 11.66 21.30 14.89
C LYS A 4 11.23 19.88 14.46
N THR A 5 12.18 19.00 14.20
CA THR A 5 11.96 17.60 13.82
C THR A 5 11.39 16.79 14.97
N ASN A 6 11.93 16.95 16.19
CA ASN A 6 11.43 16.26 17.37
C ASN A 6 10.01 16.70 17.76
N MET A 7 9.68 17.97 17.58
CA MET A 7 8.34 18.49 17.86
C MET A 7 7.31 17.93 16.87
N LYS A 8 7.62 17.87 15.57
CA LYS A 8 6.75 17.26 14.56
C LYS A 8 6.47 15.78 14.87
N GLN A 9 7.52 15.04 15.23
CA GLN A 9 7.38 13.62 15.58
C GLN A 9 6.56 13.43 16.86
N PHE A 10 6.75 14.26 17.87
CA PHE A 10 5.96 14.25 19.10
C PHE A 10 4.47 14.49 18.81
N ILE A 11 4.14 15.54 18.05
CA ILE A 11 2.77 15.86 17.64
C ILE A 11 2.15 14.68 16.87
N LYS A 12 2.85 14.12 15.90
CA LYS A 12 2.39 12.97 15.12
C LYS A 12 2.09 11.75 16.01
N ASN A 13 2.96 11.47 16.96
CA ASN A 13 2.78 10.36 17.89
C ASN A 13 1.59 10.59 18.84
N THR A 14 1.40 11.83 19.31
CA THR A 14 0.27 12.19 20.17
C THR A 14 -1.05 12.04 19.43
N ILE A 15 -1.13 12.57 18.19
CA ILE A 15 -2.31 12.42 17.34
C ILE A 15 -2.61 10.94 17.10
N LYS A 16 -1.59 10.13 16.75
CA LYS A 16 -1.75 8.69 16.53
C LYS A 16 -2.33 7.99 17.76
N LYS A 17 -1.79 8.26 18.95
CA LYS A 17 -2.29 7.68 20.21
C LYS A 17 -3.73 8.09 20.49
N THR A 18 -4.10 9.34 20.24
CA THR A 18 -5.47 9.83 20.44
C THR A 18 -6.44 9.14 19.49
N ILE A 19 -6.08 9.03 18.20
CA ILE A 19 -6.87 8.30 17.21
C ILE A 19 -7.04 6.84 17.63
N GLN A 20 -5.98 6.17 18.08
CA GLN A 20 -6.04 4.78 18.53
C GLN A 20 -7.01 4.60 19.69
N LYS A 21 -6.98 5.51 20.69
CA LYS A 21 -7.93 5.46 21.81
C LYS A 21 -9.38 5.63 21.36
N LEU A 22 -9.64 6.59 20.47
CA LEU A 22 -10.98 6.82 19.91
C LEU A 22 -11.46 5.60 19.11
N THR A 23 -10.61 5.02 18.29
CA THR A 23 -10.93 3.82 17.50
C THR A 23 -11.25 2.63 18.41
N THR A 24 -10.46 2.43 19.49
CA THR A 24 -10.71 1.37 20.47
C THR A 24 -12.06 1.55 21.16
N LEU A 25 -12.39 2.77 21.56
CA LEU A 25 -13.68 3.10 22.18
C LEU A 25 -14.86 2.85 21.24
N LEU A 26 -14.75 3.30 19.99
CA LEU A 26 -15.77 3.06 18.95
C LEU A 26 -15.96 1.56 18.70
N SER A 27 -14.85 0.81 18.58
CA SER A 27 -14.88 -0.64 18.34
C SER A 27 -15.49 -1.46 19.48
N SER A 28 -15.62 -0.88 20.67
CA SER A 28 -16.30 -1.54 21.80
C SER A 28 -17.82 -1.62 21.63
N THR A 29 -18.40 -0.79 20.77
CA THR A 29 -19.83 -0.78 20.46
C THR A 29 -20.17 -1.58 19.20
N LYS A 30 -21.40 -2.09 19.09
CA LYS A 30 -21.87 -2.79 17.88
C LYS A 30 -21.81 -1.89 16.63
N VAL A 31 -22.23 -0.63 16.78
CA VAL A 31 -22.23 0.36 15.68
C VAL A 31 -20.80 0.72 15.29
N GLY A 32 -19.92 0.93 16.27
CA GLY A 32 -18.52 1.26 15.97
C GLY A 32 -17.77 0.11 15.26
N ARG A 33 -18.10 -1.15 15.58
CA ARG A 33 -17.56 -2.31 14.84
C ARG A 33 -18.02 -2.32 13.40
N LEU A 34 -19.31 -2.06 13.15
CA LEU A 34 -19.85 -1.97 11.79
C LEU A 34 -19.17 -0.82 11.00
N VAL A 35 -19.01 0.34 11.62
CA VAL A 35 -18.30 1.48 10.99
C VAL A 35 -16.87 1.10 10.63
N ASN A 36 -16.14 0.45 11.53
CA ASN A 36 -14.77 -0.02 11.24
C ASN A 36 -14.74 -1.03 10.10
N GLU A 37 -15.67 -1.97 10.05
CA GLU A 37 -15.78 -2.96 8.97
C GLU A 37 -16.02 -2.29 7.61
N VAL A 38 -16.92 -1.32 7.54
CA VAL A 38 -17.19 -0.54 6.31
C VAL A 38 -15.93 0.23 5.88
N ILE A 39 -15.25 0.90 6.80
CA ILE A 39 -14.02 1.64 6.50
C ILE A 39 -12.92 0.69 5.99
N VAL A 40 -12.71 -0.44 6.65
CA VAL A 40 -11.71 -1.43 6.24
C VAL A 40 -12.01 -1.99 4.86
N ASN A 41 -13.28 -2.34 4.60
CA ASN A 41 -13.71 -2.79 3.28
C ASN A 41 -13.47 -1.73 2.19
N ASP A 42 -13.83 -0.47 2.45
CA ASP A 42 -13.56 0.62 1.50
C ASP A 42 -12.07 0.77 1.20
N VAL A 43 -11.24 0.75 2.24
CA VAL A 43 -9.78 0.86 2.10
C VAL A 43 -9.19 -0.33 1.36
N MET A 44 -9.64 -1.55 1.66
CA MET A 44 -9.13 -2.78 1.02
C MET A 44 -9.55 -2.90 -0.45
N ASN A 45 -10.64 -2.26 -0.84
CA ASN A 45 -11.14 -2.27 -2.21
C ASN A 45 -10.63 -1.09 -3.06
N ARG A 46 -9.73 -0.26 -2.54
CA ARG A 46 -9.13 0.83 -3.32
C ARG A 46 -8.22 0.26 -4.38
N VAL A 47 -8.52 0.59 -5.63
CA VAL A 47 -7.77 0.13 -6.80
C VAL A 47 -7.08 1.33 -7.43
N GLN A 48 -5.84 1.13 -7.85
CA GLN A 48 -5.08 2.04 -8.69
C GLN A 48 -4.75 1.36 -10.00
N GLU A 49 -5.05 2.04 -11.09
CA GLU A 49 -4.65 1.61 -12.43
C GLU A 49 -3.29 2.23 -12.77
N MET A 50 -2.47 1.46 -13.45
CA MET A 50 -1.23 1.94 -14.05
C MET A 50 -1.03 1.31 -15.42
N GLU A 51 -0.23 1.96 -16.25
CA GLU A 51 0.15 1.45 -17.56
C GLU A 51 1.68 1.41 -17.67
N HIS A 52 2.19 0.30 -18.17
CA HIS A 52 3.60 0.13 -18.50
C HIS A 52 3.73 -0.62 -19.82
N ASN A 53 4.47 -0.06 -20.79
CA ASN A 53 4.68 -0.63 -22.12
C ASN A 53 3.38 -1.08 -22.82
N GLY A 54 2.28 -0.32 -22.66
CA GLY A 54 0.97 -0.63 -23.25
C GLY A 54 0.15 -1.67 -22.47
N LEU A 55 0.69 -2.27 -21.43
CA LEU A 55 -0.02 -3.17 -20.52
C LEU A 55 -0.69 -2.38 -19.41
N ARG A 56 -2.03 -2.46 -19.32
CA ARG A 56 -2.79 -1.88 -18.22
C ARG A 56 -2.96 -2.89 -17.09
N MET A 57 -2.59 -2.46 -15.91
CA MET A 57 -2.65 -3.27 -14.70
C MET A 57 -3.47 -2.57 -13.62
N LYS A 58 -4.11 -3.36 -12.75
CA LYS A 58 -4.90 -2.87 -11.61
C LYS A 58 -4.36 -3.48 -10.32
N PHE A 59 -4.04 -2.62 -9.37
CA PHE A 59 -3.51 -3.02 -8.07
C PHE A 59 -4.40 -2.55 -6.94
N THR A 60 -4.63 -3.40 -5.95
CA THR A 60 -5.24 -2.99 -4.69
C THR A 60 -4.23 -2.20 -3.86
N VAL A 61 -4.61 -0.98 -3.47
CA VAL A 61 -3.73 -0.02 -2.76
C VAL A 61 -4.33 0.40 -1.41
N PRO A 62 -4.39 -0.50 -0.43
CA PRO A 62 -5.02 -0.25 0.87
C PRO A 62 -4.29 0.81 1.71
N ASN A 63 -3.05 1.14 1.39
CA ASN A 63 -2.24 2.10 2.14
C ASN A 63 -1.27 2.87 1.24
N SER A 64 -0.65 3.90 1.81
CA SER A 64 0.28 4.77 1.09
C SER A 64 1.54 4.06 0.59
N LEU A 65 2.00 3.02 1.29
CA LEU A 65 3.16 2.24 0.87
C LEU A 65 2.87 1.45 -0.41
N ASN A 66 1.70 0.79 -0.46
CA ASN A 66 1.29 0.05 -1.66
C ASN A 66 1.05 0.99 -2.83
N ARG A 67 0.46 2.16 -2.59
CA ARG A 67 0.31 3.21 -3.61
C ARG A 67 1.67 3.64 -4.15
N PHE A 68 2.61 3.98 -3.28
CA PHE A 68 3.97 4.36 -3.68
C PHE A 68 4.65 3.28 -4.54
N ARG A 69 4.47 2.00 -4.21
CA ARG A 69 5.02 0.88 -5.00
C ARG A 69 4.44 0.84 -6.41
N VAL A 70 3.13 1.03 -6.54
CA VAL A 70 2.47 1.08 -7.86
C VAL A 70 2.95 2.31 -8.64
N GLU A 71 2.99 3.49 -8.03
CA GLU A 71 3.43 4.73 -8.67
C GLU A 71 4.91 4.69 -9.11
N SER A 72 5.75 3.98 -8.37
CA SER A 72 7.17 3.83 -8.67
C SER A 72 7.51 2.59 -9.52
N PHE A 73 6.52 1.81 -9.96
CA PHE A 73 6.72 0.55 -10.66
C PHE A 73 7.72 0.64 -11.82
N SER A 74 7.52 1.60 -12.73
CA SER A 74 8.35 1.75 -13.93
C SER A 74 9.71 2.41 -13.67
N THR A 75 9.96 2.93 -12.47
CA THR A 75 11.14 3.77 -12.20
C THR A 75 12.03 3.28 -11.09
N LYS A 76 11.49 2.44 -10.19
CA LYS A 76 12.23 2.01 -8.99
C LYS A 76 13.28 0.95 -9.30
N GLU A 77 12.93 0.00 -10.12
CA GLU A 77 13.79 -1.15 -10.46
C GLU A 77 13.69 -1.45 -11.96
N PRO A 78 14.15 -0.53 -12.84
CA PRO A 78 14.04 -0.68 -14.29
C PRO A 78 14.76 -1.94 -14.80
N GLU A 79 15.87 -2.32 -14.16
CA GLU A 79 16.62 -3.52 -14.53
C GLU A 79 15.81 -4.81 -14.30
N THR A 80 14.94 -4.84 -13.30
CA THR A 80 14.04 -5.96 -13.05
C THR A 80 13.00 -6.10 -14.16
N LEU A 81 12.47 -4.98 -14.65
CA LEU A 81 11.51 -4.97 -15.76
C LEU A 81 12.17 -5.40 -17.08
N GLU A 82 13.37 -4.88 -17.38
CA GLU A 82 14.15 -5.30 -18.53
C GLU A 82 14.47 -6.80 -18.51
N TRP A 83 14.78 -7.33 -17.33
CA TRP A 83 15.02 -8.76 -17.16
C TRP A 83 13.76 -9.60 -17.40
N ILE A 84 12.59 -9.16 -16.90
CA ILE A 84 11.31 -9.82 -17.13
C ILE A 84 10.94 -9.80 -18.62
N ASP A 85 11.16 -8.66 -19.30
CA ASP A 85 10.89 -8.52 -20.72
C ASP A 85 11.74 -9.48 -21.61
N CYS A 86 12.84 -10.01 -21.08
CA CYS A 86 13.66 -11.01 -21.74
C CYS A 86 13.12 -12.44 -21.62
N PHE A 87 12.06 -12.69 -20.85
CA PHE A 87 11.54 -14.04 -20.67
C PHE A 87 10.81 -14.53 -21.94
N PRO A 88 10.98 -15.80 -22.31
CA PRO A 88 10.17 -16.38 -23.37
C PRO A 88 8.72 -16.53 -22.90
N ASP A 89 7.77 -16.55 -23.85
CA ASP A 89 6.32 -16.62 -23.58
C ASP A 89 5.88 -17.82 -22.72
N ASN A 90 6.68 -18.86 -22.66
CA ASN A 90 6.42 -20.08 -21.88
C ASN A 90 7.28 -20.18 -20.60
N ALA A 91 7.90 -19.09 -20.19
CA ALA A 91 8.69 -19.07 -18.97
C ALA A 91 7.82 -19.32 -17.73
N VAL A 92 8.38 -19.99 -16.73
CA VAL A 92 7.79 -20.16 -15.41
C VAL A 92 8.54 -19.27 -14.44
N LEU A 93 7.86 -18.26 -13.91
CA LEU A 93 8.40 -17.33 -12.92
C LEU A 93 8.02 -17.76 -11.52
N TRP A 94 9.01 -17.87 -10.64
CA TRP A 94 8.80 -18.03 -9.20
C TRP A 94 9.17 -16.73 -8.50
N ASP A 95 8.17 -15.96 -8.12
CA ASP A 95 8.35 -14.70 -7.39
C ASP A 95 8.34 -14.99 -5.88
N ILE A 96 9.52 -15.29 -5.33
CA ILE A 96 9.68 -15.57 -3.89
C ILE A 96 9.76 -14.23 -3.14
N GLY A 97 8.79 -14.00 -2.24
CA GLY A 97 8.69 -12.72 -1.52
C GLY A 97 7.94 -11.64 -2.31
N ALA A 98 7.07 -12.03 -3.22
CA ALA A 98 6.31 -11.18 -4.15
C ALA A 98 5.63 -9.95 -3.51
N ASN A 99 5.40 -9.96 -2.21
CA ASN A 99 4.69 -8.92 -1.47
C ASN A 99 3.29 -8.64 -2.06
N VAL A 100 3.14 -7.57 -2.86
CA VAL A 100 1.88 -7.22 -3.54
C VAL A 100 1.81 -7.76 -4.98
N GLY A 101 2.78 -8.55 -5.39
CA GLY A 101 2.81 -9.20 -6.70
C GLY A 101 3.05 -8.24 -7.88
N LEU A 102 3.78 -7.15 -7.65
CA LEU A 102 4.02 -6.12 -8.69
C LEU A 102 4.65 -6.66 -9.97
N TYR A 103 5.51 -7.66 -9.85
CA TYR A 103 6.26 -8.24 -10.97
C TYR A 103 5.74 -9.61 -11.42
N SER A 104 4.64 -10.10 -10.80
CA SER A 104 4.09 -11.45 -11.03
C SER A 104 2.84 -11.44 -11.91
N ILE A 105 2.52 -10.33 -12.54
CA ILE A 105 1.27 -10.07 -13.28
C ILE A 105 1.45 -10.42 -14.73
#